data_fe09edefcd6e1339044a5a6579f3426c
#
_entry.id   fe09edefcd6e1339044a5a6579f3426c
#
_cell.length_a   1.000
_cell.length_b   1.000
_cell.length_c   1.000
_cell.angle_alpha   90.00
_cell.angle_beta   90.00
_cell.angle_gamma   90.00
#
_symmetry.space_group_name_H-M   'P 1'
#
loop_
_entity.id
_entity.type
_entity.pdbx_description
1 polymer ?
#
loop_
_entity_poly.entity_id
_entity_poly.type
_entity_poly.pdbx_seq_one_letter_code
_entity_poly.pdbx_strand_id
1 'polypeptide(L)'
;MDLEERIYRHRCVETWAMVAPWIGFPLRKLVDLAAPQASAKYVKMETIGDPEMAIGIKNQSWYPWPYTEGVTMAEAENDLPFLVVGAYGKIVANSMGAPIRLHLPWKYGFKSIKSIVRFTFTDERPVSFWETINAGEYGFWANVNPDVPHPRWSQANEQYLGTEEVVPTQL
;
A
#
# COMPACT_ATOMS: atom_id res chain seq x y z
N MET A 1 15.97 9.51 10.21
CA MET A 1 15.49 8.14 10.47
C MET A 1 16.50 7.19 9.88
N ASP A 2 16.92 6.18 10.66
CA ASP A 2 17.84 5.16 10.17
C ASP A 2 17.08 4.27 9.20
N LEU A 3 17.68 4.03 8.04
CA LEU A 3 17.15 3.13 7.03
C LEU A 3 17.58 1.70 7.35
N GLU A 4 16.70 0.76 7.09
CA GLU A 4 16.96 -0.68 7.18
C GLU A 4 16.46 -1.39 5.91
N GLU A 5 16.97 -2.59 5.66
CA GLU A 5 16.46 -3.45 4.59
C GLU A 5 15.57 -4.53 5.18
N ARG A 6 14.41 -4.76 4.54
CA ARG A 6 13.49 -5.85 4.87
C ARG A 6 13.10 -6.62 3.63
N ILE A 7 13.17 -7.92 3.72
CA ILE A 7 12.69 -8.80 2.64
C ILE A 7 11.22 -9.10 2.92
N TYR A 8 10.35 -8.51 2.10
CA TYR A 8 8.91 -8.69 2.22
C TYR A 8 8.29 -9.23 0.94
N ARG A 9 7.28 -10.08 1.14
CA ARG A 9 6.40 -10.53 0.07
C ARG A 9 5.37 -9.44 -0.24
N HIS A 10 5.11 -9.23 -1.52
CA HIS A 10 4.06 -8.37 -2.04
C HIS A 10 3.06 -9.22 -2.80
N ARG A 11 1.79 -9.21 -2.40
CA ARG A 11 0.72 -10.01 -2.99
C ARG A 11 -0.33 -9.09 -3.61
N CYS A 12 -0.51 -9.18 -4.91
CA CYS A 12 -1.57 -8.46 -5.61
C CYS A 12 -2.94 -9.15 -5.42
N VAL A 13 -4.01 -8.38 -5.38
CA VAL A 13 -5.37 -8.91 -5.40
C VAL A 13 -5.65 -9.73 -6.67
N GLU A 14 -4.93 -9.46 -7.77
CA GLU A 14 -4.98 -10.21 -9.03
C GLU A 14 -4.14 -11.49 -9.02
N THR A 15 -3.87 -12.04 -7.84
CA THR A 15 -3.26 -13.36 -7.60
C THR A 15 -1.78 -13.53 -7.95
N TRP A 16 -1.05 -12.49 -8.34
CA TRP A 16 0.39 -12.61 -8.46
C TRP A 16 1.12 -12.15 -7.17
N ALA A 17 2.28 -12.71 -6.93
CA ALA A 17 3.13 -12.37 -5.79
C ALA A 17 4.60 -12.20 -6.20
N MET A 18 5.34 -11.40 -5.44
CA MET A 18 6.78 -11.28 -5.56
C MET A 18 7.41 -11.07 -4.19
N VAL A 19 8.69 -11.35 -4.07
CA VAL A 19 9.51 -11.03 -2.89
C VAL A 19 10.56 -10.01 -3.29
N ALA A 20 10.74 -8.97 -2.50
CA ALA A 20 11.72 -7.93 -2.78
C ALA A 20 12.42 -7.44 -1.50
N PRO A 21 13.72 -7.08 -1.59
CA PRO A 21 14.43 -6.40 -0.52
C PRO A 21 14.11 -4.91 -0.55
N TRP A 22 13.23 -4.48 0.35
CA TRP A 22 12.79 -3.11 0.49
C TRP A 22 13.70 -2.35 1.47
N ILE A 23 14.10 -1.14 1.12
CA ILE A 23 14.89 -0.25 1.95
C ILE A 23 14.02 0.90 2.41
N GLY A 24 14.00 1.15 3.72
CA GLY A 24 13.14 2.19 4.29
C GLY A 24 13.14 2.17 5.81
N PHE A 25 12.00 2.48 6.41
CA PHE A 25 11.82 2.51 7.85
C PHE A 25 10.37 2.19 8.25
N PRO A 26 10.11 1.68 9.47
CA PRO A 26 8.75 1.41 9.94
C PRO A 26 7.88 2.67 9.95
N LEU A 27 6.61 2.53 9.53
CA LEU A 27 5.63 3.62 9.54
C LEU A 27 5.49 4.24 10.94
N ARG A 28 5.58 3.45 12.00
CA ARG A 28 5.50 3.92 13.39
C ARG A 28 6.52 5.03 13.70
N LYS A 29 7.72 5.01 13.11
CA LYS A 29 8.71 6.09 13.31
C LYS A 29 8.21 7.45 12.79
N LEU A 30 7.39 7.44 11.72
CA LEU A 30 6.72 8.64 11.25
C LEU A 30 5.60 9.07 12.22
N VAL A 31 4.83 8.11 12.73
CA VAL A 31 3.78 8.36 13.73
C VAL A 31 4.36 8.99 14.99
N ASP A 32 5.45 8.40 15.52
CA ASP A 32 6.14 8.92 16.71
C ASP A 32 6.64 10.36 16.49
N LEU A 33 7.21 10.63 15.31
CA LEU A 33 7.71 11.97 14.95
C LEU A 33 6.58 13.00 14.80
N ALA A 34 5.46 12.58 14.23
CA ALA A 34 4.30 13.44 13.98
C ALA A 34 3.53 13.77 15.28
N ALA A 35 3.66 12.92 16.31
CA ALA A 35 2.97 13.05 17.59
C ALA A 35 1.49 13.43 17.43
N PRO A 36 0.66 12.60 16.76
CA PRO A 36 -0.72 12.92 16.46
C PRO A 36 -1.54 13.12 17.74
N GLN A 37 -2.65 13.83 17.61
CA GLN A 37 -3.61 13.98 18.71
C GLN A 37 -4.18 12.60 19.11
N ALA A 38 -4.46 12.42 20.39
CA ALA A 38 -5.01 11.17 20.95
C ALA A 38 -6.37 10.76 20.35
N SER A 39 -7.07 11.68 19.72
CA SER A 39 -8.34 11.42 19.01
C SER A 39 -8.14 10.73 17.66
N ALA A 40 -6.94 10.73 17.09
CA ALA A 40 -6.67 10.10 15.80
C ALA A 40 -6.87 8.59 15.89
N LYS A 41 -7.62 8.03 14.94
CA LYS A 41 -7.92 6.60 14.80
C LYS A 41 -7.33 6.00 13.53
N TYR A 42 -7.00 6.85 12.57
CA TYR A 42 -6.53 6.44 11.24
C TYR A 42 -5.39 7.33 10.76
N VAL A 43 -4.55 6.77 9.91
CA VAL A 43 -3.60 7.49 9.07
C VAL A 43 -4.10 7.42 7.63
N LYS A 44 -4.50 8.56 7.08
CA LYS A 44 -4.84 8.73 5.67
C LYS A 44 -3.59 9.12 4.91
N MET A 45 -3.38 8.53 3.74
CA MET A 45 -2.28 8.82 2.84
C MET A 45 -2.80 9.18 1.47
N GLU A 46 -2.16 10.17 0.82
CA GLU A 46 -2.57 10.65 -0.50
C GLU A 46 -1.34 10.76 -1.40
N THR A 47 -1.50 10.33 -2.66
CA THR A 47 -0.46 10.51 -3.68
C THR A 47 -0.44 11.94 -4.21
N ILE A 48 0.58 12.25 -5.00
CA ILE A 48 0.58 13.46 -5.83
C ILE A 48 -0.70 13.50 -6.68
N GLY A 49 -1.38 14.64 -6.66
CA GLY A 49 -2.64 14.88 -7.39
C GLY A 49 -2.50 15.80 -8.60
N ASP A 50 -1.26 16.16 -8.97
CA ASP A 50 -0.99 17.11 -10.05
C ASP A 50 -0.85 16.37 -11.39
N PRO A 51 -1.77 16.61 -12.38
CA PRO A 51 -1.72 16.00 -13.69
C PRO A 51 -0.51 16.44 -14.54
N GLU A 52 0.10 17.58 -14.25
CA GLU A 52 1.32 18.02 -14.96
C GLU A 52 2.57 17.28 -14.48
N MET A 53 2.56 16.80 -13.23
CA MET A 53 3.64 15.99 -12.67
C MET A 53 3.43 14.49 -12.86
N ALA A 54 2.18 14.04 -12.95
CA ALA A 54 1.81 12.63 -13.04
C ALA A 54 0.95 12.36 -14.29
N ILE A 55 1.60 12.00 -15.38
CA ILE A 55 0.97 11.78 -16.69
C ILE A 55 -0.17 10.74 -16.65
N GLY A 56 -0.11 9.78 -15.71
CA GLY A 56 -1.20 8.83 -15.48
C GLY A 56 -2.50 9.49 -15.04
N ILE A 57 -2.40 10.54 -14.22
CA ILE A 57 -3.55 11.35 -13.78
C ILE A 57 -4.16 12.10 -14.95
N LYS A 58 -3.30 12.73 -15.75
CA LYS A 58 -3.72 13.46 -16.96
C LYS A 58 -4.46 12.56 -17.95
N ASN A 59 -3.93 11.37 -18.18
CA ASN A 59 -4.47 10.41 -19.15
C ASN A 59 -5.70 9.64 -18.64
N GLN A 60 -5.94 9.64 -17.33
CA GLN A 60 -7.02 8.90 -16.66
C GLN A 60 -7.80 9.81 -15.71
N SER A 61 -8.18 11.00 -16.17
CA SER A 61 -8.84 12.04 -15.37
C SER A 61 -10.23 11.65 -14.85
N TRP A 62 -10.81 10.55 -15.35
CA TRP A 62 -12.09 10.01 -14.89
C TRP A 62 -12.04 9.25 -13.55
N TYR A 63 -10.82 8.91 -13.06
CA TYR A 63 -10.65 8.31 -11.74
C TYR A 63 -10.70 9.37 -10.61
N PRO A 64 -11.07 8.97 -9.39
CA PRO A 64 -11.18 9.89 -8.23
C PRO A 64 -9.81 10.26 -7.63
N TRP A 65 -8.93 10.87 -8.41
CA TRP A 65 -7.62 11.30 -7.94
C TRP A 65 -7.72 12.36 -6.82
N PRO A 66 -6.74 12.47 -5.90
CA PRO A 66 -5.52 11.66 -5.82
C PRO A 66 -5.80 10.24 -5.33
N TYR A 67 -4.89 9.30 -5.63
CA TYR A 67 -4.97 7.97 -5.02
C TYR A 67 -4.89 8.11 -3.51
N THR A 68 -5.90 7.60 -2.82
CA THR A 68 -6.05 7.72 -1.36
C THR A 68 -6.08 6.35 -0.74
N GLU A 69 -5.36 6.18 0.36
CA GLU A 69 -5.40 4.99 1.18
C GLU A 69 -5.39 5.34 2.67
N GLY A 70 -5.78 4.38 3.50
CA GLY A 70 -5.73 4.52 4.93
C GLY A 70 -5.45 3.23 5.66
N VAL A 71 -4.87 3.38 6.86
CA VAL A 71 -4.69 2.31 7.85
C VAL A 71 -5.19 2.81 9.20
N THR A 72 -5.52 1.89 10.11
CA THR A 72 -5.81 2.27 11.49
C THR A 72 -4.54 2.70 12.21
N MET A 73 -4.69 3.46 13.32
CA MET A 73 -3.53 3.80 14.18
C MET A 73 -2.87 2.53 14.72
N ALA A 74 -3.64 1.52 15.14
CA ALA A 74 -3.10 0.25 15.61
C ALA A 74 -2.26 -0.48 14.53
N GLU A 75 -2.65 -0.41 13.26
CA GLU A 75 -1.84 -0.90 12.16
C GLU A 75 -0.59 -0.02 11.95
N ALA A 76 -0.73 1.30 11.98
CA ALA A 76 0.39 2.22 11.75
C ALA A 76 1.48 2.15 12.83
N GLU A 77 1.10 1.82 14.06
CA GLU A 77 1.99 1.65 15.22
C GLU A 77 2.65 0.26 15.28
N ASN A 78 2.23 -0.69 14.44
CA ASN A 78 2.85 -1.99 14.33
C ASN A 78 4.23 -1.89 13.64
N ASP A 79 5.11 -2.84 13.89
CA ASP A 79 6.46 -2.87 13.29
C ASP A 79 6.48 -3.26 11.81
N LEU A 80 5.45 -3.95 11.30
CA LEU A 80 5.44 -4.47 9.95
C LEU A 80 5.19 -3.42 8.84
N PRO A 81 4.30 -2.41 9.01
CA PRO A 81 4.13 -1.37 8.00
C PRO A 81 5.42 -0.63 7.74
N PHE A 82 5.79 -0.54 6.47
CA PHE A 82 7.10 -0.06 6.09
C PHE A 82 7.01 1.06 5.05
N LEU A 83 7.63 2.18 5.35
CA LEU A 83 7.77 3.30 4.41
C LEU A 83 9.06 3.08 3.62
N VAL A 84 8.89 2.83 2.33
CA VAL A 84 9.94 2.43 1.41
C VAL A 84 10.44 3.61 0.62
N VAL A 85 11.75 3.78 0.57
CA VAL A 85 12.48 4.76 -0.25
C VAL A 85 13.46 4.10 -1.22
N GLY A 86 13.73 2.79 -1.06
CA GLY A 86 14.67 2.04 -1.88
C GLY A 86 14.28 0.56 -2.03
N ALA A 87 14.85 -0.09 -3.02
CA ALA A 87 14.78 -1.53 -3.24
C ALA A 87 16.01 -1.99 -4.02
N TYR A 88 16.48 -3.22 -3.75
CA TYR A 88 17.66 -3.80 -4.43
C TYR A 88 18.91 -2.88 -4.35
N GLY A 89 19.14 -2.24 -3.21
CA GLY A 89 20.28 -1.34 -2.99
C GLY A 89 20.21 0.01 -3.74
N LYS A 90 19.05 0.38 -4.31
CA LYS A 90 18.85 1.60 -5.09
C LYS A 90 17.64 2.37 -4.61
N ILE A 91 17.61 3.68 -4.82
CA ILE A 91 16.41 4.52 -4.63
C ILE A 91 15.30 4.03 -5.58
N VAL A 92 14.07 3.95 -5.08
CA VAL A 92 12.92 3.57 -5.91
C VAL A 92 12.69 4.58 -7.05
N ALA A 93 12.45 4.08 -8.25
CA ALA A 93 12.07 4.93 -9.39
C ALA A 93 10.67 5.53 -9.19
N ASN A 94 10.35 6.58 -9.94
CA ASN A 94 9.02 7.22 -9.91
C ASN A 94 7.88 6.22 -10.16
N SER A 95 8.05 5.34 -11.15
CA SER A 95 7.07 4.27 -11.45
C SER A 95 6.91 3.25 -10.32
N MET A 96 7.94 3.06 -9.50
CA MET A 96 7.91 2.19 -8.33
C MET A 96 7.33 2.87 -7.09
N GLY A 97 7.13 4.19 -7.11
CA GLY A 97 6.47 4.92 -6.04
C GLY A 97 7.32 5.95 -5.30
N ALA A 98 8.39 6.49 -5.91
CA ALA A 98 9.12 7.62 -5.33
C ALA A 98 8.18 8.83 -5.11
N PRO A 99 8.49 9.73 -4.12
CA PRO A 99 9.65 9.72 -3.25
C PRO A 99 9.56 8.69 -2.11
N ILE A 100 8.34 8.30 -1.70
CA ILE A 100 8.09 7.35 -0.63
C ILE A 100 6.83 6.55 -0.93
N ARG A 101 6.85 5.26 -0.64
CA ARG A 101 5.69 4.38 -0.77
C ARG A 101 5.47 3.56 0.50
N LEU A 102 4.23 3.14 0.73
CA LEU A 102 3.91 2.19 1.79
C LEU A 102 4.11 0.76 1.30
N HIS A 103 4.49 -0.14 2.21
CA HIS A 103 4.41 -1.58 2.05
C HIS A 103 3.77 -2.21 3.28
N LEU A 104 2.73 -3.01 3.05
CA LEU A 104 1.96 -3.75 4.06
C LEU A 104 2.02 -5.24 3.70
N PRO A 105 2.92 -6.04 4.30
CA PRO A 105 3.18 -7.41 3.83
C PRO A 105 1.99 -8.37 3.99
N TRP A 106 1.03 -8.08 4.88
CA TRP A 106 -0.16 -8.91 5.10
C TRP A 106 -1.41 -8.44 4.34
N LYS A 107 -1.31 -7.34 3.58
CA LYS A 107 -2.43 -6.78 2.82
C LYS A 107 -2.20 -6.91 1.31
N TYR A 108 -3.29 -6.95 0.56
CA TYR A 108 -3.21 -6.88 -0.89
C TYR A 108 -2.52 -5.60 -1.37
N GLY A 109 -1.76 -5.74 -2.45
CA GLY A 109 -0.86 -4.71 -2.96
C GLY A 109 -1.48 -3.34 -3.22
N PHE A 110 -2.77 -3.25 -3.50
CA PHE A 110 -3.45 -1.96 -3.72
C PHE A 110 -3.49 -1.09 -2.45
N LYS A 111 -3.37 -1.67 -1.25
CA LYS A 111 -3.21 -0.94 0.01
C LYS A 111 -1.83 -0.30 0.16
N SER A 112 -0.85 -0.79 -0.56
CA SER A 112 0.55 -0.30 -0.53
C SER A 112 0.72 0.91 -1.44
N ILE A 113 0.09 2.01 -1.05
CA ILE A 113 0.08 3.28 -1.80
C ILE A 113 1.47 3.77 -2.17
N LYS A 114 1.62 4.29 -3.40
CA LYS A 114 2.87 4.82 -3.98
C LYS A 114 2.88 6.34 -3.99
N SER A 115 4.07 6.92 -4.14
CA SER A 115 4.27 8.36 -4.38
C SER A 115 3.53 9.25 -3.37
N ILE A 116 3.65 8.91 -2.08
CA ILE A 116 2.94 9.59 -1.01
C ILE A 116 3.51 10.99 -0.84
N VAL A 117 2.63 11.99 -0.80
CA VAL A 117 2.97 13.40 -0.56
C VAL A 117 2.26 13.99 0.65
N ARG A 118 1.27 13.25 1.22
CA ARG A 118 0.54 13.72 2.39
C ARG A 118 0.19 12.55 3.31
N PHE A 119 0.40 12.77 4.61
CA PHE A 119 -0.11 11.97 5.70
C PHE A 119 -1.05 12.84 6.55
N THR A 120 -2.25 12.34 6.82
CA THR A 120 -3.25 13.02 7.66
C THR A 120 -3.69 12.08 8.75
N PHE A 121 -3.59 12.51 10.01
CA PHE A 121 -4.11 11.78 11.16
C PHE A 121 -5.54 12.24 11.41
N THR A 122 -6.50 11.33 11.47
CA THR A 122 -7.93 11.63 11.54
C THR A 122 -8.68 10.62 12.41
N ASP A 123 -9.80 11.04 12.97
CA ASP A 123 -10.75 10.19 13.69
C ASP A 123 -11.79 9.54 12.76
N GLU A 124 -11.94 10.05 11.53
CA GLU A 124 -12.82 9.51 10.51
C GLU A 124 -12.10 8.44 9.66
N ARG A 125 -12.80 7.32 9.39
CA ARG A 125 -12.27 6.26 8.52
C ARG A 125 -12.11 6.77 7.09
N PRO A 126 -10.90 6.78 6.53
CA PRO A 126 -10.71 7.15 5.12
C PRO A 126 -11.40 6.16 4.19
N VAL A 127 -12.05 6.67 3.15
CA VAL A 127 -12.49 5.86 2.01
C VAL A 127 -11.33 5.73 1.04
N SER A 128 -10.95 4.50 0.68
CA SER A 128 -9.82 4.27 -0.22
C SER A 128 -10.19 4.52 -1.68
N PHE A 129 -9.18 4.71 -2.52
CA PHE A 129 -9.36 4.94 -3.95
C PHE A 129 -10.18 3.84 -4.63
N TRP A 130 -9.82 2.58 -4.42
CA TRP A 130 -10.53 1.44 -5.01
C TRP A 130 -11.90 1.21 -4.38
N GLU A 131 -12.07 1.48 -3.08
CA GLU A 131 -13.38 1.45 -2.42
C GLU A 131 -14.32 2.49 -3.04
N THR A 132 -13.81 3.68 -3.39
CA THR A 132 -14.59 4.70 -4.10
C THR A 132 -15.03 4.25 -5.49
N ILE A 133 -14.20 3.48 -6.19
CA ILE A 133 -14.50 2.98 -7.53
C ILE A 133 -15.47 1.80 -7.48
N ASN A 134 -15.22 0.83 -6.59
CA ASN A 134 -16.04 -0.36 -6.47
C ASN A 134 -15.93 -0.99 -5.07
N ALA A 135 -16.75 -0.52 -4.14
CA ALA A 135 -16.79 -1.03 -2.76
C ALA A 135 -17.23 -2.51 -2.65
N GLY A 136 -17.86 -3.05 -3.69
CA GLY A 136 -18.25 -4.48 -3.74
C GLY A 136 -17.06 -5.42 -3.98
N GLU A 137 -15.96 -4.92 -4.51
CA GLU A 137 -14.76 -5.70 -4.81
C GLU A 137 -13.56 -5.33 -3.93
N TYR A 138 -13.49 -4.08 -3.45
CA TYR A 138 -12.33 -3.54 -2.74
C TYR A 138 -12.76 -2.89 -1.43
N GLY A 139 -12.38 -3.50 -0.33
CA GLY A 139 -12.70 -3.01 1.01
C GLY A 139 -11.51 -2.33 1.69
N PHE A 140 -11.80 -1.64 2.77
CA PHE A 140 -10.80 -0.93 3.58
C PHE A 140 -9.70 -1.86 4.13
N TRP A 141 -10.06 -3.03 4.65
CA TRP A 141 -9.10 -3.91 5.33
C TRP A 141 -8.12 -4.57 4.36
N ALA A 142 -8.63 -5.18 3.29
CA ALA A 142 -7.87 -5.79 2.20
C ALA A 142 -6.74 -6.73 2.67
N ASN A 143 -6.94 -7.46 3.77
CA ASN A 143 -6.00 -8.46 4.23
C ASN A 143 -5.96 -9.64 3.25
N VAL A 144 -4.77 -10.16 2.99
CA VAL A 144 -4.62 -11.39 2.22
C VAL A 144 -5.30 -12.53 2.98
N ASN A 145 -6.28 -13.16 2.34
CA ASN A 145 -6.98 -14.31 2.89
C ASN A 145 -7.35 -15.28 1.77
N PRO A 146 -6.71 -16.47 1.70
CA PRO A 146 -6.99 -17.48 0.66
C PRO A 146 -8.40 -18.02 0.69
N ASP A 147 -9.06 -17.99 1.86
CA ASP A 147 -10.42 -18.54 2.06
C ASP A 147 -11.52 -17.55 1.66
N VAL A 148 -11.17 -16.30 1.40
CA VAL A 148 -12.10 -15.24 0.98
C VAL A 148 -11.82 -14.86 -0.48
N PRO A 149 -12.64 -15.35 -1.44
CA PRO A 149 -12.42 -15.05 -2.84
C PRO A 149 -12.73 -13.58 -3.17
N HIS A 150 -12.07 -13.06 -4.19
CA HIS A 150 -12.55 -11.88 -4.89
C HIS A 150 -13.85 -12.24 -5.62
N PRO A 151 -14.83 -11.33 -5.81
CA PRO A 151 -16.09 -11.65 -6.50
C PRO A 151 -15.94 -12.28 -7.88
N ARG A 152 -14.80 -12.05 -8.56
CA ARG A 152 -14.54 -12.55 -9.92
C ARG A 152 -13.53 -13.68 -10.00
N TRP A 153 -12.74 -13.95 -8.95
CA TRP A 153 -11.72 -15.02 -8.94
C TRP A 153 -11.39 -15.51 -7.54
N SER A 154 -10.76 -16.70 -7.49
CA SER A 154 -10.27 -17.28 -6.23
C SER A 154 -9.00 -16.60 -5.75
N GLN A 155 -8.82 -16.54 -4.44
CA GLN A 155 -7.57 -16.09 -3.79
C GLN A 155 -6.76 -17.25 -3.21
N ALA A 156 -7.21 -18.50 -3.42
CA ALA A 156 -6.60 -19.69 -2.82
C ALA A 156 -5.19 -19.99 -3.34
N ASN A 157 -4.88 -19.55 -4.56
CA ASN A 157 -3.57 -19.74 -5.17
C ASN A 157 -2.98 -18.41 -5.63
N GLU A 158 -1.66 -18.40 -5.79
CA GLU A 158 -0.92 -17.26 -6.31
C GLU A 158 0.16 -17.70 -7.31
N GLN A 159 0.48 -16.81 -8.23
CA GLN A 159 1.54 -17.00 -9.21
C GLN A 159 2.73 -16.10 -8.87
N TYR A 160 3.93 -16.67 -8.83
CA TYR A 160 5.13 -15.85 -8.67
C TYR A 160 5.39 -15.03 -9.94
N LEU A 161 5.54 -13.71 -9.76
CA LEU A 161 5.77 -12.77 -10.85
C LEU A 161 7.03 -13.14 -11.63
N GLY A 162 6.90 -13.25 -12.95
CA GLY A 162 8.00 -13.60 -13.84
C GLY A 162 8.22 -15.12 -14.02
N THR A 163 7.36 -15.94 -13.43
CA THR A 163 7.34 -17.39 -13.61
C THR A 163 5.96 -17.89 -14.01
N GLU A 164 5.85 -19.16 -14.38
CA GLU A 164 4.55 -19.85 -14.56
C GLU A 164 4.16 -20.66 -13.31
N GLU A 165 4.94 -20.58 -12.24
CA GLU A 165 4.71 -21.32 -11.02
C GLU A 165 3.49 -20.79 -10.26
N VAL A 166 2.52 -21.66 -10.02
CA VAL A 166 1.32 -21.40 -9.22
C VAL A 166 1.38 -22.24 -7.96
N VAL A 167 1.28 -21.59 -6.81
CA VAL A 167 1.35 -22.22 -5.50
C VAL A 167 0.13 -21.84 -4.65
N PRO A 168 -0.20 -22.59 -3.59
CA PRO A 168 -1.16 -22.14 -2.61
C PRO A 168 -0.76 -20.80 -2.01
N THR A 169 -1.73 -19.87 -1.85
CA THR A 169 -1.46 -18.56 -1.23
C THR A 169 -0.92 -18.73 0.18
N GLN A 170 0.22 -18.13 0.44
CA GLN A 170 0.86 -18.11 1.76
C GLN A 170 0.37 -16.91 2.58
N LEU A 171 0.28 -17.09 3.91
CA LEU A 171 -0.05 -16.04 4.90
C LEU A 171 1.20 -15.61 5.65
#